data_a90912bfc5b3451137e889b8cbfbe9f6
#
_entry.id   a90912bfc5b3451137e889b8cbfbe9f6
#
_cell.length_a   1.000
_cell.length_b   1.000
_cell.length_c   1.000
_cell.angle_alpha   90.00
_cell.angle_beta   90.00
_cell.angle_gamma   90.00
#
_symmetry.space_group_name_H-M   'P 1'
#
loop_
_entity.id
_entity.type
_entity.pdbx_description
1 polymer ?
#
loop_
_entity_poly.entity_id
_entity_poly.type
_entity_poly.pdbx_seq_one_letter_code
_entity_poly.pdbx_strand_id
1 'polypeptide(L)' 'MVISSLLYKNERVQVFVDNKYSFSCTTDFVLEQRLFKDRDIE' A
#
# COMPACT_ATOMS: atom_id res chain seq x y z
N MET A 1 3.85 -0.39 -11.92
CA MET A 1 4.25 -1.05 -10.66
C MET A 1 3.03 -1.67 -10.02
N VAL A 2 3.20 -2.84 -9.47
CA VAL A 2 2.10 -3.57 -8.84
C VAL A 2 2.35 -3.68 -7.34
N ILE A 3 1.35 -3.35 -6.55
CA ILE A 3 1.44 -3.51 -5.10
C ILE A 3 1.45 -5.00 -4.78
N SER A 4 2.54 -5.46 -4.16
CA SER A 4 2.66 -6.87 -3.81
C SER A 4 1.96 -7.19 -2.49
N SER A 5 2.01 -6.28 -1.52
CA SER A 5 1.30 -6.48 -0.27
C SER A 5 1.13 -5.18 0.48
N LEU A 6 0.25 -5.22 1.47
CA LEU A 6 0.00 -4.10 2.37
C LEU A 6 0.07 -4.63 3.80
N LEU A 7 0.77 -3.91 4.65
CA LEU A 7 0.87 -4.24 6.07
C LEU A 7 0.23 -3.14 6.89
N TYR A 8 -0.84 -3.49 7.61
CA TYR A 8 -1.55 -2.53 8.44
C TYR A 8 -0.98 -2.54 9.86
N LYS A 9 -0.56 -1.37 10.32
CA LYS A 9 -0.04 -1.19 11.68
C LYS A 9 -0.67 0.05 12.30
N ASN A 10 -1.47 -0.16 13.32
CA ASN A 10 -2.18 0.94 13.98
C ASN A 10 -2.94 1.76 12.95
N GLU A 11 -2.59 3.02 12.79
CA GLU A 11 -3.23 3.91 11.83
C GLU A 11 -2.44 4.07 10.54
N ARG A 12 -1.41 3.25 10.36
CA ARG A 12 -0.55 3.36 9.20
C ARG A 12 -0.54 2.09 8.39
N VAL A 13 -0.31 2.27 7.10
CA VAL A 13 -0.24 1.16 6.16
C VAL A 13 1.11 1.24 5.44
N GLN A 14 1.85 0.15 5.50
CA GLN A 14 3.11 0.04 4.77
C GLN A 14 2.82 -0.64 3.43
N VAL A 15 3.19 0.04 2.35
CA VAL A 15 2.93 -0.44 1.00
C VAL A 15 4.19 -1.07 0.44
N PHE A 16 4.05 -2.31 -0.02
CA PHE A 16 5.16 -3.06 -0.61
C PHE A 16 4.90 -3.23 -2.10
N VAL A 17 5.93 -2.94 -2.89
CA VAL A 17 5.89 -3.08 -4.35
C VAL A 17 7.03 -4.00 -4.76
N ASP A 18 6.72 -5.00 -5.57
CA ASP A 18 7.69 -6.00 -6.02
C ASP A 18 8.37 -6.68 -4.83
N ASN A 19 7.60 -6.96 -3.78
CA ASN A 19 8.08 -7.61 -2.55
C ASN A 19 9.10 -6.77 -1.78
N LYS A 20 9.13 -5.46 -2.02
CA LYS A 20 10.02 -4.55 -1.31
C LYS A 20 9.23 -3.39 -0.74
N TYR A 21 9.65 -2.95 0.44
CA TYR A 21 9.05 -1.78 1.04
C TYR A 21 9.18 -0.59 0.10
N SER A 22 8.07 0.08 -0.15
CA SER A 22 8.04 1.25 -1.02
C SER A 22 7.80 2.52 -0.21
N PHE A 23 6.63 2.60 0.43
CA PHE A 23 6.29 3.77 1.23
C PHE A 23 5.24 3.41 2.26
N SER A 24 5.00 4.32 3.19
CA SER A 24 3.92 4.15 4.16
C SER A 24 2.95 5.33 4.04
N CYS A 25 1.70 5.07 4.42
CA CYS A 25 0.66 6.08 4.35
C CYS A 25 -0.39 5.79 5.41
N THR A 26 -1.40 6.63 5.48
CA THR A 26 -2.51 6.42 6.42
C THR A 26 -3.56 5.52 5.79
N THR A 27 -4.42 4.94 6.63
CA THR A 27 -5.52 4.13 6.14
C THR A 27 -6.47 4.96 5.28
N ASP A 28 -6.68 6.22 5.64
CA ASP A 28 -7.52 7.11 4.85
C ASP A 28 -6.98 7.26 3.43
N PHE A 29 -5.67 7.42 3.31
CA PHE A 29 -5.03 7.54 2.01
C PHE A 29 -5.23 6.27 1.18
N VAL A 30 -5.08 5.12 1.83
CA VAL A 30 -5.27 3.83 1.16
C VAL A 30 -6.69 3.72 0.62
N LEU A 31 -7.67 4.10 1.43
CA LEU A 31 -9.06 4.04 1.02
C LEU A 31 -9.37 5.04 -0.10
N GLU A 32 -8.83 6.24 0.02
CA GLU A 32 -9.05 7.28 -0.97
C GLU A 32 -8.46 6.92 -2.33
N GLN A 33 -7.25 6.39 -2.33
CA GLN A 33 -6.56 5.99 -3.55
C GLN A 33 -6.89 4.57 -3.96
N ARG A 34 -7.64 3.84 -3.14
CA ARG A 34 -8.03 2.46 -3.39
C ARG A 34 -6.82 1.58 -3.62
N LEU A 35 -5.84 1.71 -2.75
CA LEU A 35 -4.63 0.89 -2.82
C LEU A 35 -4.92 -0.48 -2.22
N PHE A 36 -4.64 -1.52 -2.98
CA PHE A 36 -4.84 -2.87 -2.49
C PHE A 36 -3.87 -3.80 -3.20
N LYS A 37 -3.76 -5.01 -2.65
CA LYS A 37 -2.86 -6.01 -3.18
C LYS A 37 -3.18 -6.27 -4.65
N ASP A 38 -2.12 -6.40 -5.44
CA ASP A 38 -2.19 -6.67 -6.88
C ASP A 38 -2.71 -5.48 -7.71
N ARG A 39 -2.87 -4.33 -7.06
CA ARG A 39 -3.26 -3.16 -7.81
C ARG A 39 -2.06 -2.60 -8.56
N ASP A 40 -2.26 -2.30 -9.84
CA ASP A 40 -1.24 -1.67 -10.66
C ASP A 40 -1.29 -0.16 -10.43
N ILE A 41 -0.18 0.39 -9.97
CA ILE A 41 -0.04 1.84 -9.75
C ILE A 41 1.10 2.38 -10.59
N GLU A 42 0.93 3.58 -11.05
CA GLU A 42 1.95 4.24 -11.84
C GLU A 42 2.93 5.03 -10.99
#